data_28364a695befd3f5b29d82aec3b15840
#
_entry.id   28364a695befd3f5b29d82aec3b15840
#
_cell.length_a   1.000
_cell.length_b   1.000
_cell.length_c   1.000
_cell.angle_alpha   90.00
_cell.angle_beta   90.00
_cell.angle_gamma   90.00
#
_symmetry.space_group_name_H-M   'P 1'
#
loop_
_entity.id
_entity.type
_entity.pdbx_description
1 polymer ?
#
loop_
_entity_poly.entity_id
_entity_poly.type
_entity_poly.pdbx_seq_one_letter_code
_entity_poly.pdbx_strand_id
1 'polypeptide(L)'
;MLEEKDNELHERLIKFTSEIYEQPPARVMTNGRWSAKVKHGAFEVDILHTIGERHITVALNFELDAEAQNILKCGVQGVIESREFEYGLRSALTFPDTFYFIHMAKSADGASTYSGFVVGATLFPYSPEFSVYILQKSIQNVVNASTLGMGFLGLKLMSNKAYMEFLDELKSSPGEMYQ
;
A
#
# COMPACT_ATOMS: atom_id res chain seq x y z
N MET A 1 15.62 10.77 -29.53
CA MET A 1 14.35 10.10 -29.98
C MET A 1 13.62 9.32 -28.87
N LEU A 2 14.25 8.43 -28.09
CA LEU A 2 13.59 7.80 -26.92
C LEU A 2 13.42 8.79 -25.78
N GLU A 3 14.47 9.50 -25.37
CA GLU A 3 14.42 10.52 -24.32
C GLU A 3 13.43 11.66 -24.61
N GLU A 4 13.29 12.05 -25.85
CA GLU A 4 12.33 13.07 -26.27
C GLU A 4 10.87 12.61 -26.03
N LYS A 5 10.56 11.34 -26.38
CA LYS A 5 9.24 10.76 -26.13
C LYS A 5 8.93 10.60 -24.63
N ASP A 6 9.95 10.25 -23.84
CA ASP A 6 9.80 10.14 -22.39
C ASP A 6 9.56 11.52 -21.75
N ASN A 7 10.25 12.58 -22.24
CA ASN A 7 10.00 13.95 -21.79
C ASN A 7 8.59 14.43 -22.14
N GLU A 8 8.13 14.18 -23.36
CA GLU A 8 6.74 14.48 -23.76
C GLU A 8 5.72 13.73 -22.89
N LEU A 9 6.00 12.46 -22.57
CA LEU A 9 5.18 11.70 -21.65
C LEU A 9 5.13 12.33 -20.25
N HIS A 10 6.28 12.69 -19.69
CA HIS A 10 6.36 13.29 -18.36
C HIS A 10 5.59 14.61 -18.30
N GLU A 11 5.71 15.47 -19.30
CA GLU A 11 4.96 16.72 -19.36
C GLU A 11 3.45 16.46 -19.48
N ARG A 12 3.04 15.46 -20.29
CA ARG A 12 1.65 15.05 -20.38
C ARG A 12 1.09 14.54 -19.05
N LEU A 13 1.85 13.71 -18.32
CA LEU A 13 1.47 13.22 -17.00
C LEU A 13 1.30 14.35 -16.00
N ILE A 14 2.19 15.35 -16.04
CA ILE A 14 2.10 16.53 -15.19
C ILE A 14 0.84 17.34 -15.51
N LYS A 15 0.58 17.55 -16.80
CA LYS A 15 -0.63 18.23 -17.23
C LYS A 15 -1.88 17.49 -16.75
N PHE A 16 -1.95 16.17 -16.93
CA PHE A 16 -3.07 15.34 -16.48
C PHE A 16 -3.27 15.40 -14.97
N THR A 17 -2.17 15.28 -14.20
CA THR A 17 -2.27 15.38 -12.74
C THR A 17 -2.69 16.77 -12.27
N SER A 18 -2.25 17.84 -12.95
CA SER A 18 -2.68 19.21 -12.64
C SER A 18 -4.16 19.48 -13.03
N GLU A 19 -4.73 18.74 -13.97
CA GLU A 19 -6.17 18.80 -14.29
C GLU A 19 -7.02 18.07 -13.23
N ILE A 20 -6.46 17.03 -12.57
CA ILE A 20 -7.17 16.24 -11.57
C ILE A 20 -7.01 16.86 -10.16
N TYR A 21 -5.85 17.45 -9.86
CA TYR A 21 -5.47 17.93 -8.53
C TYR A 21 -5.09 19.41 -8.57
N GLU A 22 -5.49 20.16 -7.54
CA GLU A 22 -5.20 21.59 -7.43
C GLU A 22 -3.69 21.91 -7.25
N GLN A 23 -2.92 20.96 -6.75
CA GLN A 23 -1.49 21.13 -6.52
C GLN A 23 -0.66 20.37 -7.55
N PRO A 24 0.35 21.02 -8.15
CA PRO A 24 1.26 20.32 -9.05
C PRO A 24 1.99 19.21 -8.29
N PRO A 25 2.21 18.04 -8.93
CA PRO A 25 2.89 16.93 -8.28
C PRO A 25 4.34 17.27 -7.95
N ALA A 26 4.81 16.81 -6.78
CA ALA A 26 6.25 16.81 -6.49
C ALA A 26 6.96 15.84 -7.42
N ARG A 27 8.06 16.28 -8.04
CA ARG A 27 8.79 15.53 -9.08
C ARG A 27 10.16 15.14 -8.59
N VAL A 28 10.56 13.91 -8.89
CA VAL A 28 11.92 13.43 -8.64
C VAL A 28 12.41 12.63 -9.84
N MET A 29 13.65 12.87 -10.23
CA MET A 29 14.36 12.07 -11.23
C MET A 29 15.57 11.43 -10.55
N THR A 30 15.62 10.12 -10.48
CA THR A 30 16.70 9.40 -9.83
C THR A 30 17.03 8.12 -10.60
N ASN A 31 18.29 7.97 -11.02
CA ASN A 31 18.81 6.75 -11.65
C ASN A 31 17.93 6.21 -12.81
N GLY A 32 17.54 7.09 -13.74
CA GLY A 32 16.72 6.70 -14.89
C GLY A 32 15.24 6.40 -14.57
N ARG A 33 14.81 6.69 -13.34
CA ARG A 33 13.41 6.61 -12.94
C ARG A 33 12.85 8.01 -12.70
N TRP A 34 11.78 8.33 -13.39
CA TRP A 34 10.96 9.51 -13.14
C TRP A 34 9.82 9.15 -12.18
N SER A 35 9.55 10.02 -11.23
CA SER A 35 8.41 9.87 -10.32
C SER A 35 7.71 11.20 -10.10
N ALA A 36 6.40 11.13 -9.92
CA ALA A 36 5.58 12.25 -9.47
C ALA A 36 4.67 11.79 -8.34
N LYS A 37 4.59 12.57 -7.27
CA LYS A 37 3.68 12.31 -6.15
C LYS A 37 2.45 13.18 -6.25
N VAL A 38 1.29 12.57 -6.16
CA VAL A 38 0.00 13.25 -6.12
C VAL A 38 -0.71 12.98 -4.81
N LYS A 39 -1.37 14.01 -4.26
CA LYS A 39 -2.23 13.87 -3.08
C LYS A 39 -3.65 13.52 -3.52
N HIS A 40 -4.18 12.38 -3.05
CA HIS A 40 -5.56 11.99 -3.23
C HIS A 40 -6.23 11.81 -1.85
N GLY A 41 -6.93 12.84 -1.38
CA GLY A 41 -7.40 12.89 0.02
C GLY A 41 -6.24 12.88 1.01
N ALA A 42 -6.23 11.91 1.90
CA ALA A 42 -5.15 11.70 2.89
C ALA A 42 -3.97 10.89 2.34
N PHE A 43 -4.04 10.39 1.11
CA PHE A 43 -3.04 9.49 0.54
C PHE A 43 -2.07 10.21 -0.37
N GLU A 44 -0.80 9.77 -0.34
CA GLU A 44 0.19 10.10 -1.35
C GLU A 44 0.33 8.92 -2.31
N VAL A 45 0.08 9.17 -3.59
CA VAL A 45 0.17 8.17 -4.66
C VAL A 45 1.35 8.51 -5.55
N ASP A 46 2.21 7.55 -5.78
CA ASP A 46 3.34 7.67 -6.69
C ASP A 46 2.93 7.31 -8.12
N ILE A 47 3.34 8.12 -9.09
CA ILE A 47 3.31 7.79 -10.51
C ILE A 47 4.76 7.59 -10.93
N LEU A 48 5.10 6.38 -11.35
CA LEU A 48 6.46 5.94 -11.63
C LEU A 48 6.62 5.60 -13.10
N HIS A 49 7.71 6.06 -13.71
CA HIS A 49 8.11 5.69 -15.06
C HIS A 49 9.62 5.40 -15.10
N THR A 50 10.01 4.25 -15.62
CA THR A 50 11.40 3.97 -15.93
C THR A 50 11.69 4.39 -17.38
N ILE A 51 12.73 5.20 -17.59
CA ILE A 51 13.09 5.71 -18.91
C ILE A 51 13.30 4.55 -19.89
N GLY A 52 12.64 4.64 -21.04
CA GLY A 52 12.67 3.62 -22.09
C GLY A 52 11.62 2.52 -21.96
N GLU A 53 10.87 2.45 -20.85
CA GLU A 53 9.76 1.52 -20.70
C GLU A 53 8.48 2.06 -21.36
N ARG A 54 7.60 1.13 -21.76
CA ARG A 54 6.33 1.48 -22.42
C ARG A 54 5.14 1.62 -21.48
N HIS A 55 5.38 1.48 -20.20
CA HIS A 55 4.33 1.56 -19.18
C HIS A 55 4.74 2.51 -18.05
N ILE A 56 3.74 2.99 -17.35
CA ILE A 56 3.88 3.67 -16.06
C ILE A 56 3.22 2.85 -14.98
N THR A 57 3.65 3.03 -13.75
CA THR A 57 3.03 2.42 -12.57
C THR A 57 2.47 3.52 -11.69
N VAL A 58 1.20 3.40 -11.36
CA VAL A 58 0.57 4.18 -10.27
C VAL A 58 0.62 3.30 -9.03
N ALA A 59 1.18 3.77 -7.92
CA ALA A 59 1.35 2.94 -6.73
C ALA A 59 1.13 3.73 -5.43
N LEU A 60 0.66 3.01 -4.41
CA LEU A 60 0.59 3.48 -3.03
C LEU A 60 1.30 2.45 -2.15
N ASN A 61 2.29 2.93 -1.41
CA ASN A 61 3.00 2.12 -0.42
C ASN A 61 2.42 2.41 0.97
N PHE A 62 2.15 1.35 1.72
CA PHE A 62 1.72 1.41 3.11
C PHE A 62 2.66 0.58 3.97
N GLU A 63 3.21 1.20 4.99
CA GLU A 63 4.14 0.57 5.93
C GLU A 63 3.57 0.63 7.34
N LEU A 64 3.69 -0.47 8.06
CA LEU A 64 3.37 -0.57 9.47
C LEU A 64 4.57 -0.12 10.30
N ASP A 65 4.33 0.66 11.34
CA ASP A 65 5.35 0.94 12.34
C ASP A 65 5.71 -0.31 13.16
N ALA A 66 6.77 -0.21 13.95
CA ALA A 66 7.27 -1.33 14.74
C ALA A 66 6.26 -1.83 15.80
N GLU A 67 5.46 -0.94 16.36
CA GLU A 67 4.41 -1.30 17.34
C GLU A 67 3.32 -2.13 16.68
N ALA A 68 2.78 -1.68 15.56
CA ALA A 68 1.77 -2.41 14.79
C ALA A 68 2.28 -3.77 14.32
N GLN A 69 3.53 -3.86 13.85
CA GLN A 69 4.16 -5.13 13.47
C GLN A 69 4.21 -6.10 14.65
N ASN A 70 4.58 -5.63 15.85
CA ASN A 70 4.63 -6.46 17.07
C ASN A 70 3.23 -6.94 17.48
N ILE A 71 2.22 -6.08 17.44
CA ILE A 71 0.83 -6.45 17.74
C ILE A 71 0.33 -7.54 16.77
N LEU A 72 0.61 -7.41 15.48
CA LEU A 72 0.25 -8.43 14.49
C LEU A 72 1.01 -9.74 14.74
N LYS A 73 2.29 -9.69 15.06
CA LYS A 73 3.09 -10.88 15.38
C LYS A 73 2.52 -11.67 16.56
N CYS A 74 2.08 -10.97 17.61
CA CYS A 74 1.48 -11.62 18.80
C CYS A 74 0.11 -12.23 18.51
N GLY A 75 -0.69 -11.63 17.62
CA GLY A 75 -2.05 -12.08 17.29
C GLY A 75 -2.13 -13.14 16.20
N VAL A 76 -1.02 -13.42 15.48
CA VAL A 76 -0.97 -14.37 14.35
C VAL A 76 0.08 -15.45 14.65
N GLN A 77 -0.13 -16.21 15.73
CA GLN A 77 0.87 -17.19 16.22
C GLN A 77 0.70 -18.62 15.69
N GLY A 78 -0.46 -18.96 15.12
CA GLY A 78 -0.72 -20.30 14.59
C GLY A 78 -0.63 -20.37 13.07
N VAL A 79 -0.46 -21.59 12.54
CA VAL A 79 -0.48 -21.79 11.07
C VAL A 79 -1.84 -21.49 10.47
N ILE A 80 -2.92 -21.75 11.19
CA ILE A 80 -4.30 -21.51 10.75
C ILE A 80 -4.57 -20.02 10.75
N GLU A 81 -4.30 -19.33 11.86
CA GLU A 81 -4.46 -17.88 12.01
C GLU A 81 -3.63 -17.10 10.98
N SER A 82 -2.41 -17.57 10.70
CA SER A 82 -1.54 -16.98 9.69
C SER A 82 -2.15 -17.09 8.29
N ARG A 83 -2.74 -18.26 7.95
CA ARG A 83 -3.40 -18.46 6.65
C ARG A 83 -4.68 -17.64 6.52
N GLU A 84 -5.48 -17.59 7.56
CA GLU A 84 -6.71 -16.78 7.59
C GLU A 84 -6.41 -15.29 7.47
N PHE A 85 -5.38 -14.82 8.17
CA PHE A 85 -4.91 -13.45 8.06
C PHE A 85 -4.42 -13.14 6.65
N GLU A 86 -3.55 -13.99 6.08
CA GLU A 86 -3.03 -13.80 4.73
C GLU A 86 -4.15 -13.81 3.69
N TYR A 87 -5.08 -14.76 3.79
CA TYR A 87 -6.24 -14.83 2.89
C TYR A 87 -7.11 -13.58 2.98
N GLY A 88 -7.42 -13.12 4.20
CA GLY A 88 -8.21 -11.92 4.43
C GLY A 88 -7.55 -10.66 3.88
N LEU A 89 -6.23 -10.49 4.12
CA LEU A 89 -5.47 -9.36 3.59
C LEU A 89 -5.41 -9.39 2.06
N ARG A 90 -5.11 -10.55 1.45
CA ARG A 90 -5.12 -10.71 -0.01
C ARG A 90 -6.49 -10.41 -0.61
N SER A 91 -7.56 -10.87 0.03
CA SER A 91 -8.92 -10.59 -0.40
C SER A 91 -9.25 -9.10 -0.33
N ALA A 92 -8.84 -8.42 0.74
CA ALA A 92 -9.03 -6.97 0.90
C ALA A 92 -8.24 -6.14 -0.13
N LEU A 93 -7.04 -6.59 -0.51
CA LEU A 93 -6.18 -5.91 -1.49
C LEU A 93 -6.56 -6.21 -2.95
N THR A 94 -7.42 -7.22 -3.18
CA THR A 94 -7.85 -7.57 -4.55
C THR A 94 -8.88 -6.57 -5.04
N PHE A 95 -8.52 -5.80 -6.06
CA PHE A 95 -9.39 -4.79 -6.68
C PHE A 95 -9.20 -4.80 -8.20
N PRO A 96 -10.24 -4.45 -9.00
CA PRO A 96 -10.13 -4.45 -10.46
C PRO A 96 -8.97 -3.58 -10.96
N ASP A 97 -8.26 -4.08 -11.96
CA ASP A 97 -7.16 -3.41 -12.65
C ASP A 97 -5.98 -3.03 -11.73
N THR A 98 -5.85 -3.67 -10.57
CA THR A 98 -4.72 -3.46 -9.64
C THR A 98 -3.93 -4.74 -9.39
N PHE A 99 -2.69 -4.56 -8.97
CA PHE A 99 -1.85 -5.61 -8.38
C PHE A 99 -1.43 -5.21 -6.97
N TYR A 100 -0.97 -6.16 -6.17
CA TYR A 100 -0.43 -5.86 -4.85
C TYR A 100 0.80 -6.73 -4.53
N PHE A 101 1.63 -6.21 -3.63
CA PHE A 101 2.71 -6.95 -2.98
C PHE A 101 2.60 -6.77 -1.47
N ILE A 102 2.69 -7.87 -0.73
CA ILE A 102 2.71 -7.85 0.73
C ILE A 102 4.17 -7.87 1.18
N HIS A 103 4.54 -6.92 2.02
CA HIS A 103 5.88 -6.79 2.55
C HIS A 103 6.03 -7.63 3.83
N MET A 104 7.16 -8.33 3.91
CA MET A 104 7.55 -9.11 5.08
C MET A 104 8.89 -8.58 5.60
N ALA A 105 8.95 -8.23 6.87
CA ALA A 105 10.20 -7.91 7.56
C ALA A 105 10.71 -9.14 8.29
N LYS A 106 12.03 -9.27 8.42
CA LYS A 106 12.65 -10.26 9.30
C LYS A 106 12.84 -9.65 10.67
N SER A 107 12.29 -10.29 11.68
CA SER A 107 12.53 -9.98 13.08
C SER A 107 13.93 -10.43 13.52
N ALA A 108 14.45 -9.90 14.62
CA ALA A 108 15.79 -10.25 15.15
C ALA A 108 15.95 -11.75 15.49
N ASP A 109 14.86 -12.45 15.78
CA ASP A 109 14.78 -13.90 16.00
C ASP A 109 14.69 -14.72 14.70
N GLY A 110 14.74 -14.06 13.52
CA GLY A 110 14.65 -14.70 12.21
C GLY A 110 13.22 -14.99 11.73
N ALA A 111 12.20 -14.74 12.55
CA ALA A 111 10.81 -14.89 12.15
C ALA A 111 10.41 -13.80 11.15
N SER A 112 9.59 -14.16 10.16
CA SER A 112 9.00 -13.19 9.23
C SER A 112 7.72 -12.61 9.82
N THR A 113 7.58 -11.28 9.75
CA THR A 113 6.38 -10.55 10.16
C THR A 113 5.88 -9.65 9.04
N TYR A 114 4.59 -9.39 9.01
CA TYR A 114 4.00 -8.45 8.06
C TYR A 114 4.46 -7.03 8.37
N SER A 115 5.01 -6.34 7.38
CA SER A 115 5.52 -4.97 7.54
C SER A 115 4.75 -3.93 6.70
N GLY A 116 3.87 -4.37 5.82
CA GLY A 116 3.10 -3.47 4.98
C GLY A 116 2.68 -4.09 3.66
N PHE A 117 2.24 -3.25 2.73
CA PHE A 117 1.91 -3.66 1.38
C PHE A 117 2.08 -2.51 0.38
N VAL A 118 2.23 -2.85 -0.88
CA VAL A 118 2.07 -1.92 -2.01
C VAL A 118 0.85 -2.36 -2.81
N VAL A 119 0.03 -1.40 -3.20
CA VAL A 119 -0.97 -1.58 -4.26
C VAL A 119 -0.58 -0.73 -5.45
N GLY A 120 -0.69 -1.27 -6.65
CA GLY A 120 -0.38 -0.54 -7.87
C GLY A 120 -1.28 -0.88 -9.04
N ALA A 121 -1.18 -0.07 -10.08
CA ALA A 121 -1.80 -0.29 -11.38
C ALA A 121 -0.80 0.01 -12.48
N THR A 122 -0.76 -0.82 -13.51
CA THR A 122 0.09 -0.61 -14.70
C THR A 122 -0.72 0.03 -15.80
N LEU A 123 -0.22 1.12 -16.38
CA LEU A 123 -0.84 1.86 -17.45
C LEU A 123 0.08 1.94 -18.66
N PHE A 124 -0.51 1.98 -19.85
CA PHE A 124 0.20 2.07 -21.13
C PHE A 124 -0.03 3.45 -21.76
N PRO A 125 0.82 4.44 -21.41
CA PRO A 125 0.59 5.84 -21.74
C PRO A 125 0.72 6.15 -23.24
N TYR A 126 1.31 5.26 -24.02
CA TYR A 126 1.44 5.38 -25.47
C TYR A 126 0.25 4.78 -26.24
N SER A 127 -0.70 4.15 -25.53
CA SER A 127 -1.95 3.70 -26.13
C SER A 127 -2.83 4.91 -26.51
N PRO A 128 -3.55 4.86 -27.63
CA PRO A 128 -4.52 5.91 -28.01
C PRO A 128 -5.63 6.12 -26.97
N GLU A 129 -5.91 5.10 -26.18
CA GLU A 129 -6.97 5.13 -25.16
C GLU A 129 -6.53 5.85 -23.89
N PHE A 130 -5.21 6.08 -23.69
CA PHE A 130 -4.71 6.70 -22.47
C PHE A 130 -5.14 8.17 -22.36
N SER A 131 -5.87 8.48 -21.32
CA SER A 131 -6.49 9.78 -21.07
C SER A 131 -6.39 10.16 -19.58
N VAL A 132 -6.73 11.42 -19.28
CA VAL A 132 -6.90 11.91 -17.90
C VAL A 132 -7.84 11.00 -17.10
N TYR A 133 -8.95 10.58 -17.72
CA TYR A 133 -9.91 9.68 -17.07
C TYR A 133 -9.31 8.32 -16.68
N ILE A 134 -8.52 7.71 -17.57
CA ILE A 134 -7.85 6.42 -17.28
C ILE A 134 -6.86 6.58 -16.13
N LEU A 135 -6.06 7.65 -16.11
CA LEU A 135 -5.13 7.94 -15.03
C LEU A 135 -5.88 8.15 -13.70
N GLN A 136 -6.92 8.98 -13.70
CA GLN A 136 -7.74 9.27 -12.52
C GLN A 136 -8.40 8.00 -11.96
N LYS A 137 -9.01 7.19 -12.84
CA LYS A 137 -9.63 5.91 -12.47
C LYS A 137 -8.62 4.97 -11.82
N SER A 138 -7.41 4.88 -12.37
CA SER A 138 -6.37 4.00 -11.83
C SER A 138 -5.87 4.48 -10.47
N ILE A 139 -5.69 5.78 -10.27
CA ILE A 139 -5.36 6.35 -8.96
C ILE A 139 -6.48 6.01 -7.95
N GLN A 140 -7.74 6.20 -8.33
CA GLN A 140 -8.88 5.88 -7.46
C GLN A 140 -8.93 4.38 -7.12
N ASN A 141 -8.69 3.48 -8.06
CA ASN A 141 -8.67 2.04 -7.82
C ASN A 141 -7.55 1.65 -6.85
N VAL A 142 -6.35 2.20 -7.01
CA VAL A 142 -5.21 2.00 -6.10
C VAL A 142 -5.54 2.48 -4.69
N VAL A 143 -6.14 3.66 -4.55
CA VAL A 143 -6.56 4.21 -3.26
C VAL A 143 -7.65 3.36 -2.62
N ASN A 144 -8.66 2.92 -3.38
CA ASN A 144 -9.73 2.08 -2.87
C ASN A 144 -9.21 0.74 -2.35
N ALA A 145 -8.37 0.05 -3.13
CA ALA A 145 -7.75 -1.21 -2.70
C ALA A 145 -6.87 -1.02 -1.44
N SER A 146 -6.09 0.05 -1.39
CA SER A 146 -5.25 0.37 -0.24
C SER A 146 -6.10 0.66 1.01
N THR A 147 -7.21 1.38 0.85
CA THR A 147 -8.15 1.69 1.94
C THR A 147 -8.76 0.41 2.52
N LEU A 148 -9.16 -0.54 1.66
CA LEU A 148 -9.67 -1.84 2.11
C LEU A 148 -8.59 -2.65 2.86
N GLY A 149 -7.37 -2.69 2.34
CA GLY A 149 -6.24 -3.35 3.00
C GLY A 149 -5.92 -2.73 4.37
N MET A 150 -5.86 -1.41 4.47
CA MET A 150 -5.65 -0.69 5.74
C MET A 150 -6.81 -0.92 6.71
N GLY A 151 -8.05 -0.93 6.23
CA GLY A 151 -9.23 -1.24 7.05
C GLY A 151 -9.15 -2.62 7.65
N PHE A 152 -8.78 -3.64 6.85
CA PHE A 152 -8.56 -5.01 7.34
C PHE A 152 -7.46 -5.06 8.41
N LEU A 153 -6.30 -4.45 8.15
CA LEU A 153 -5.19 -4.39 9.12
C LEU A 153 -5.61 -3.66 10.40
N GLY A 154 -6.32 -2.54 10.29
CA GLY A 154 -6.82 -1.79 11.45
C GLY A 154 -7.73 -2.61 12.35
N LEU A 155 -8.67 -3.36 11.77
CA LEU A 155 -9.55 -4.27 12.53
C LEU A 155 -8.75 -5.37 13.24
N LYS A 156 -7.75 -5.95 12.58
CA LYS A 156 -6.89 -6.98 13.18
C LYS A 156 -6.01 -6.42 14.29
N LEU A 157 -5.44 -5.24 14.10
CA LEU A 157 -4.66 -4.56 15.14
C LEU A 157 -5.51 -4.26 16.39
N MET A 158 -6.72 -3.73 16.21
CA MET A 158 -7.64 -3.46 17.33
C MET A 158 -8.01 -4.74 18.08
N SER A 159 -8.36 -5.81 17.37
CA SER A 159 -8.71 -7.10 17.95
C SER A 159 -7.55 -7.70 18.75
N ASN A 160 -6.33 -7.66 18.18
CA ASN A 160 -5.15 -8.22 18.83
C ASN A 160 -4.72 -7.39 20.05
N LYS A 161 -4.81 -6.06 19.98
CA LYS A 161 -4.52 -5.17 21.12
C LYS A 161 -5.47 -5.45 22.29
N ALA A 162 -6.77 -5.53 22.06
CA ALA A 162 -7.75 -5.87 23.09
C ALA A 162 -7.47 -7.24 23.72
N TYR A 163 -7.05 -8.23 22.93
CA TYR A 163 -6.67 -9.55 23.45
C TYR A 163 -5.41 -9.49 24.31
N MET A 164 -4.40 -8.72 23.96
CA MET A 164 -3.19 -8.54 24.75
C MET A 164 -3.48 -7.84 26.08
N GLU A 165 -4.28 -6.78 26.08
CA GLU A 165 -4.69 -6.07 27.28
C GLU A 165 -5.46 -7.02 28.24
N PHE A 166 -6.36 -7.84 27.71
CA PHE A 166 -7.07 -8.87 28.50
C PHE A 166 -6.11 -9.90 29.12
N LEU A 167 -5.09 -10.38 28.38
CA LEU A 167 -4.09 -11.31 28.93
C LEU A 167 -3.23 -10.68 30.04
N ASP A 168 -2.92 -9.40 29.92
CA ASP A 168 -2.14 -8.69 30.95
C ASP A 168 -2.96 -8.41 32.20
N GLU A 169 -4.27 -8.13 32.07
CA GLU A 169 -5.20 -8.08 33.21
C GLU A 169 -5.30 -9.42 33.95
N LEU A 170 -5.41 -10.54 33.22
CA LEU A 170 -5.42 -11.87 33.82
C LEU A 170 -4.13 -12.21 34.57
N LYS A 171 -2.96 -11.78 34.06
CA LYS A 171 -1.67 -11.98 34.74
C LYS A 171 -1.51 -11.10 35.97
N SER A 172 -2.08 -9.90 35.97
CA SER A 172 -2.00 -8.94 37.07
C SER A 172 -2.99 -9.25 38.21
N SER A 173 -3.96 -10.17 38.00
CA SER A 173 -4.94 -10.63 39.00
C SER A 173 -4.72 -12.10 39.41
N PRO A 174 -3.56 -12.49 39.99
CA PRO A 174 -3.25 -13.89 40.29
C PRO A 174 -3.86 -14.43 41.58
N GLY A 175 -4.90 -13.86 42.14
CA GLY A 175 -5.27 -14.22 43.53
C GLY A 175 -6.74 -14.41 43.89
N GLU A 176 -7.72 -14.04 43.06
CA GLU A 176 -9.12 -14.02 43.56
C GLU A 176 -10.05 -15.09 43.00
N MET A 177 -9.59 -15.98 42.13
CA MET A 177 -10.48 -16.98 41.50
C MET A 177 -10.50 -18.37 42.21
N TYR A 178 -9.85 -18.52 43.36
CA TYR A 178 -9.88 -19.76 44.17
C TYR A 178 -9.99 -19.42 45.65
N GLN A 179 -11.10 -18.87 46.11
CA GLN A 179 -11.57 -18.97 47.47
C GLN A 179 -13.04 -19.42 47.50
#